data_2750d0b291df83fca97d01d5f5f5d08b
#
_entry.id   2750d0b291df83fca97d01d5f5f5d08b
#
_cell.length_a   1.000
_cell.length_b   1.000
_cell.length_c   1.000
_cell.angle_alpha   90.00
_cell.angle_beta   90.00
_cell.angle_gamma   90.00
#
_symmetry.space_group_name_H-M   'P 1'
#
loop_
_entity.id
_entity.type
_entity.pdbx_description
1 polymer ?
#
loop_
_entity_poly.entity_id
_entity_poly.type
_entity_poly.pdbx_seq_one_letter_code
_entity_poly.pdbx_strand_id
1 'polypeptide(L)'
;YYHLSYWGRPHDYMWLCTTQPGLIYNEMKQAYDHNAREVWIVNVHDLKPAAYDLELFLDMAWDINSVTGTTLNNHLEAWLCREFGSQAGKKLLPAMLEYYRLCGIRKPEHMGWTQVELSNRKVHPRGRSQVINTEFSLTEFGGELDRYLESYEKIKTTVTEAEKLVTPDRKDAFYSHIKYQVFGASAMA
;
A
#
# COMPACT_ATOMS: atom_id res chain seq x y z
N TYR A 1 -11.09 -16.94 -0.33
CA TYR A 1 -11.06 -15.89 0.68
C TYR A 1 -9.68 -15.22 0.69
N TYR A 2 -9.65 -13.90 0.50
CA TYR A 2 -8.42 -13.11 0.42
C TYR A 2 -8.45 -11.92 1.40
N HIS A 3 -7.29 -11.44 1.81
CA HIS A 3 -7.14 -10.28 2.66
C HIS A 3 -6.40 -9.17 1.93
N LEU A 4 -7.03 -8.01 1.75
CA LEU A 4 -6.35 -6.79 1.31
C LEU A 4 -5.66 -6.08 2.48
N SER A 5 -6.07 -6.38 3.71
CA SER A 5 -5.42 -5.94 4.94
C SER A 5 -5.01 -7.15 5.76
N TYR A 6 -3.81 -7.12 6.31
CA TYR A 6 -3.26 -8.20 7.12
C TYR A 6 -3.40 -7.88 8.61
N TRP A 7 -4.60 -8.11 9.16
CA TRP A 7 -4.90 -7.82 10.55
C TRP A 7 -4.48 -8.95 11.51
N GLY A 8 -3.71 -9.89 11.08
CA GLY A 8 -3.09 -10.91 11.92
C GLY A 8 -1.97 -10.36 12.79
N ARG A 9 -1.08 -11.24 13.22
CA ARG A 9 0.13 -10.87 13.98
C ARG A 9 1.38 -11.31 13.21
N PRO A 10 2.28 -10.40 12.86
CA PRO A 10 2.20 -8.92 12.97
C PRO A 10 1.10 -8.37 12.07
N HIS A 11 0.49 -7.25 12.46
CA HIS A 11 -0.64 -6.70 11.73
C HIS A 11 -0.35 -5.33 11.12
N ASP A 12 -1.05 -5.04 10.03
CA ASP A 12 -1.01 -3.76 9.35
C ASP A 12 -1.72 -2.68 10.16
N TYR A 13 -1.34 -1.43 9.92
CA TYR A 13 -2.18 -0.29 10.29
C TYR A 13 -3.36 -0.21 9.33
N MET A 14 -4.57 -0.42 9.84
CA MET A 14 -5.77 -0.48 9.01
C MET A 14 -6.11 0.82 8.29
N TRP A 15 -5.50 1.91 8.71
CA TRP A 15 -5.68 3.24 8.13
C TRP A 15 -4.71 3.55 6.98
N LEU A 16 -3.75 2.67 6.69
CA LEU A 16 -2.84 2.75 5.54
C LEU A 16 -3.08 1.59 4.57
N CYS A 17 -3.04 1.90 3.28
CA CYS A 17 -3.06 0.92 2.19
C CYS A 17 -1.62 0.60 1.77
N THR A 18 -1.03 -0.41 2.39
CA THR A 18 0.37 -0.78 2.19
C THR A 18 0.57 -2.11 1.46
N THR A 19 -0.51 -2.76 1.05
CA THR A 19 -0.48 -3.98 0.25
C THR A 19 -0.14 -3.65 -1.20
N GLN A 20 0.86 -4.32 -1.76
CA GLN A 20 1.25 -4.06 -3.15
C GLN A 20 0.20 -4.59 -4.13
N PRO A 21 -0.21 -3.77 -5.12
CA PRO A 21 -1.12 -4.23 -6.18
C PRO A 21 -0.60 -5.45 -6.94
N GLY A 22 0.71 -5.55 -7.13
CA GLY A 22 1.34 -6.72 -7.75
C GLY A 22 1.17 -8.01 -6.95
N LEU A 23 1.12 -7.92 -5.62
CA LEU A 23 0.83 -9.07 -4.77
C LEU A 23 -0.63 -9.51 -4.94
N ILE A 24 -1.58 -8.56 -4.92
CA ILE A 24 -3.01 -8.85 -5.15
C ILE A 24 -3.18 -9.56 -6.49
N TYR A 25 -2.61 -9.00 -7.56
CA TYR A 25 -2.65 -9.59 -8.90
C TYR A 25 -2.12 -11.03 -8.89
N ASN A 26 -0.93 -11.24 -8.35
CA ASN A 26 -0.28 -12.56 -8.36
C ASN A 26 -1.10 -13.61 -7.60
N GLU A 27 -1.55 -13.29 -6.39
CA GLU A 27 -2.30 -14.22 -5.55
C GLU A 27 -3.66 -14.57 -6.17
N MET A 28 -4.37 -13.57 -6.69
CA MET A 28 -5.69 -13.80 -7.28
C MET A 28 -5.59 -14.52 -8.63
N LYS A 29 -4.55 -14.23 -9.42
CA LYS A 29 -4.29 -14.97 -10.66
C LYS A 29 -3.96 -16.44 -10.39
N GLN A 30 -3.13 -16.72 -9.39
CA GLN A 30 -2.83 -18.09 -8.98
C GLN A 30 -4.09 -18.82 -8.48
N ALA A 31 -4.90 -18.16 -7.62
CA ALA A 31 -6.15 -18.74 -7.14
C ALA A 31 -7.08 -19.11 -8.29
N TYR A 32 -7.23 -18.24 -9.26
CA TYR A 32 -8.03 -18.50 -10.47
C TYR A 32 -7.48 -19.67 -11.29
N ASP A 33 -6.18 -19.73 -11.53
CA ASP A 33 -5.52 -20.79 -12.29
C ASP A 33 -5.62 -22.16 -11.60
N HIS A 34 -5.79 -22.15 -10.27
CA HIS A 34 -6.05 -23.35 -9.45
C HIS A 34 -7.55 -23.61 -9.20
N ASN A 35 -8.41 -23.11 -10.10
CA ASN A 35 -9.87 -23.34 -10.12
C ASN A 35 -10.70 -22.68 -9.00
N ALA A 36 -10.18 -21.69 -8.26
CA ALA A 36 -10.97 -20.87 -7.37
C ALA A 36 -11.71 -19.77 -8.19
N ARG A 37 -12.81 -20.14 -8.86
CA ARG A 37 -13.44 -19.30 -9.91
C ARG A 37 -14.86 -18.85 -9.62
N GLU A 38 -15.56 -19.50 -8.69
CA GLU A 38 -17.01 -19.27 -8.54
C GLU A 38 -17.33 -18.24 -7.47
N VAL A 39 -16.59 -18.25 -6.37
CA VAL A 39 -16.83 -17.32 -5.26
C VAL A 39 -15.53 -16.75 -4.75
N TRP A 40 -15.41 -15.42 -4.83
CA TRP A 40 -14.32 -14.68 -4.23
C TRP A 40 -14.86 -13.81 -3.09
N ILE A 41 -14.24 -13.93 -1.92
CA ILE A 41 -14.55 -13.13 -0.74
C ILE A 41 -13.30 -12.39 -0.33
N VAL A 42 -13.42 -11.08 -0.09
CA VAL A 42 -12.31 -10.24 0.32
C VAL A 42 -12.56 -9.61 1.68
N ASN A 43 -11.56 -9.65 2.53
CA ASN A 43 -11.52 -8.87 3.76
C ASN A 43 -10.72 -7.59 3.51
N VAL A 44 -11.37 -6.46 3.63
CA VAL A 44 -10.80 -5.14 3.35
C VAL A 44 -10.50 -4.37 4.64
N HIS A 45 -11.23 -4.66 5.73
CA HIS A 45 -11.30 -3.91 6.97
C HIS A 45 -11.79 -2.48 6.72
N ASP A 46 -10.92 -1.47 6.64
CA ASP A 46 -11.30 -0.08 6.36
C ASP A 46 -11.36 0.15 4.84
N LEU A 47 -12.56 0.38 4.30
CA LEU A 47 -12.81 0.52 2.87
C LEU A 47 -12.10 1.73 2.27
N LYS A 48 -12.12 2.86 2.99
CA LYS A 48 -11.66 4.14 2.45
C LYS A 48 -10.15 4.16 2.15
N PRO A 49 -9.27 3.67 3.03
CA PRO A 49 -7.86 3.56 2.70
C PRO A 49 -7.57 2.60 1.54
N ALA A 50 -8.30 1.50 1.45
CA ALA A 50 -8.06 0.42 0.50
C ALA A 50 -8.85 0.56 -0.81
N ALA A 51 -9.32 1.76 -1.16
CA ALA A 51 -10.21 1.97 -2.31
C ALA A 51 -9.63 1.43 -3.62
N TYR A 52 -8.37 1.72 -3.92
CA TYR A 52 -7.73 1.22 -5.14
C TYR A 52 -7.54 -0.30 -5.12
N ASP A 53 -7.00 -0.85 -4.04
CA ASP A 53 -6.76 -2.28 -3.93
C ASP A 53 -8.05 -3.10 -4.01
N LEU A 54 -9.13 -2.56 -3.42
CA LEU A 54 -10.45 -3.16 -3.52
C LEU A 54 -10.98 -3.15 -4.96
N GLU A 55 -10.84 -2.04 -5.68
CA GLU A 55 -11.26 -1.97 -7.08
C GLU A 55 -10.46 -2.95 -7.94
N LEU A 56 -9.15 -2.99 -7.81
CA LEU A 56 -8.30 -3.95 -8.50
C LEU A 56 -8.77 -5.39 -8.27
N PHE A 57 -9.05 -5.76 -7.02
CA PHE A 57 -9.57 -7.08 -6.68
C PHE A 57 -10.92 -7.37 -7.35
N LEU A 58 -11.84 -6.41 -7.32
CA LEU A 58 -13.18 -6.57 -7.90
C LEU A 58 -13.16 -6.62 -9.43
N ASP A 59 -12.32 -5.83 -10.08
CA ASP A 59 -12.15 -5.88 -11.53
C ASP A 59 -11.58 -7.21 -11.98
N MET A 60 -10.60 -7.76 -11.25
CA MET A 60 -10.09 -9.11 -11.49
C MET A 60 -11.13 -10.20 -11.20
N ALA A 61 -12.01 -10.00 -10.21
CA ALA A 61 -13.08 -10.93 -9.91
C ALA A 61 -14.17 -10.92 -11.00
N TRP A 62 -14.41 -9.78 -11.61
CA TRP A 62 -15.34 -9.64 -12.72
C TRP A 62 -14.78 -10.27 -14.02
N ASP A 63 -13.55 -9.90 -14.36
CA ASP A 63 -12.81 -10.49 -15.47
C ASP A 63 -11.33 -10.63 -15.12
N ILE A 64 -10.86 -11.85 -14.95
CA ILE A 64 -9.47 -12.15 -14.60
C ILE A 64 -8.47 -11.63 -15.64
N ASN A 65 -8.91 -11.38 -16.86
CA ASN A 65 -8.09 -10.87 -17.95
C ASN A 65 -8.14 -9.34 -18.07
N SER A 66 -8.94 -8.66 -17.27
CA SER A 66 -9.02 -7.18 -17.24
C SER A 66 -7.66 -6.53 -16.93
N VAL A 67 -6.85 -7.23 -16.14
CA VAL A 67 -5.51 -6.81 -15.73
C VAL A 67 -4.51 -7.94 -15.99
N THR A 68 -3.32 -7.58 -16.43
CA THR A 68 -2.18 -8.49 -16.59
C THR A 68 -0.97 -7.92 -15.87
N GLY A 69 0.07 -8.73 -15.65
CA GLY A 69 1.32 -8.25 -15.04
C GLY A 69 1.97 -7.08 -15.79
N THR A 70 1.72 -6.95 -17.09
CA THR A 70 2.23 -5.84 -17.92
C THR A 70 1.31 -4.62 -17.97
N THR A 71 0.03 -4.77 -17.64
CA THR A 71 -0.98 -3.69 -17.69
C THR A 71 -1.39 -3.18 -16.31
N LEU A 72 -0.87 -3.76 -15.24
CA LEU A 72 -1.22 -3.37 -13.86
C LEU A 72 -0.97 -1.87 -13.58
N ASN A 73 0.15 -1.33 -14.08
CA ASN A 73 0.44 0.10 -13.92
C ASN A 73 -0.54 0.98 -14.71
N ASN A 74 -1.03 0.50 -15.86
CA ASN A 74 -2.05 1.23 -16.64
C ASN A 74 -3.39 1.24 -15.91
N HIS A 75 -3.72 0.17 -15.19
CA HIS A 75 -4.91 0.10 -14.34
C HIS A 75 -4.85 1.14 -13.22
N LEU A 76 -3.71 1.25 -12.54
CA LEU A 76 -3.50 2.29 -11.53
C LEU A 76 -3.57 3.70 -12.14
N GLU A 77 -2.94 3.93 -13.30
CA GLU A 77 -3.01 5.22 -13.99
C GLU A 77 -4.45 5.60 -14.34
N ALA A 78 -5.20 4.65 -14.88
CA ALA A 78 -6.61 4.87 -15.24
C ALA A 78 -7.45 5.24 -14.01
N TRP A 79 -7.27 4.53 -12.90
CA TRP A 79 -7.91 4.84 -11.64
C TRP A 79 -7.57 6.25 -11.15
N LEU A 80 -6.27 6.59 -11.07
CA LEU A 80 -5.81 7.91 -10.65
C LEU A 80 -6.36 9.03 -11.54
N CYS A 81 -6.39 8.82 -12.87
CA CYS A 81 -6.91 9.80 -13.82
C CYS A 81 -8.44 9.98 -13.70
N ARG A 82 -9.16 8.90 -13.45
CA ARG A 82 -10.61 8.95 -13.24
C ARG A 82 -10.98 9.68 -11.96
N GLU A 83 -10.27 9.40 -10.88
CA GLU A 83 -10.57 9.96 -9.56
C GLU A 83 -10.12 11.42 -9.42
N PHE A 84 -8.97 11.80 -9.98
CA PHE A 84 -8.34 13.08 -9.70
C PHE A 84 -8.12 13.96 -10.93
N GLY A 85 -8.54 13.50 -12.10
CA GLY A 85 -8.31 14.19 -13.38
C GLY A 85 -7.00 13.76 -14.04
N SER A 86 -6.97 13.83 -15.39
CA SER A 86 -5.87 13.29 -16.20
C SER A 86 -4.50 13.89 -15.87
N GLN A 87 -4.43 15.20 -15.58
CA GLN A 87 -3.16 15.86 -15.26
C GLN A 87 -2.63 15.42 -13.89
N ALA A 88 -3.49 15.40 -12.88
CA ALA A 88 -3.13 14.95 -11.54
C ALA A 88 -2.79 13.46 -11.53
N GLY A 89 -3.61 12.63 -12.18
CA GLY A 89 -3.41 11.17 -12.22
C GLY A 89 -2.09 10.76 -12.85
N LYS A 90 -1.75 11.33 -14.01
CA LYS A 90 -0.45 11.07 -14.66
C LYS A 90 0.73 11.53 -13.81
N LYS A 91 0.59 12.65 -13.11
CA LYS A 91 1.62 13.14 -12.20
C LYS A 91 1.77 12.25 -10.96
N LEU A 92 0.68 11.67 -10.47
CA LEU A 92 0.65 10.79 -9.29
C LEU A 92 1.20 9.39 -9.57
N LEU A 93 1.06 8.87 -10.78
CA LEU A 93 1.44 7.50 -11.08
C LEU A 93 2.84 7.13 -10.59
N PRO A 94 3.91 7.84 -10.95
CA PRO A 94 5.26 7.48 -10.48
C PRO A 94 5.39 7.58 -8.95
N ALA A 95 4.70 8.51 -8.31
CA ALA A 95 4.71 8.64 -6.86
C ALA A 95 4.02 7.46 -6.16
N MET A 96 2.89 7.00 -6.68
CA MET A 96 2.17 5.86 -6.12
C MET A 96 2.88 4.54 -6.38
N LEU A 97 3.51 4.35 -7.54
CA LEU A 97 4.36 3.18 -7.80
C LEU A 97 5.54 3.13 -6.81
N GLU A 98 6.18 4.26 -6.56
CA GLU A 98 7.27 4.35 -5.58
C GLU A 98 6.75 4.14 -4.15
N TYR A 99 5.58 4.67 -3.78
CA TYR A 99 4.93 4.41 -2.51
C TYR A 99 4.76 2.90 -2.26
N TYR A 100 4.14 2.19 -3.20
CA TYR A 100 3.96 0.74 -3.09
C TYR A 100 5.30 -0.01 -3.07
N ARG A 101 6.30 0.45 -3.82
CA ARG A 101 7.64 -0.13 -3.77
C ARG A 101 8.28 0.01 -2.39
N LEU A 102 8.19 1.19 -1.77
CA LEU A 102 8.72 1.44 -0.42
C LEU A 102 7.99 0.58 0.62
N CYS A 103 6.66 0.50 0.55
CA CYS A 103 5.86 -0.37 1.41
C CYS A 103 6.21 -1.86 1.22
N GLY A 104 6.66 -2.25 0.03
CA GLY A 104 7.10 -3.62 -0.27
C GLY A 104 8.52 -3.93 0.22
N ILE A 105 9.41 -2.94 0.32
CA ILE A 105 10.72 -3.10 0.95
C ILE A 105 10.52 -3.35 2.44
N ARG A 106 9.76 -2.47 3.09
CA ARG A 106 9.33 -2.64 4.47
C ARG A 106 8.02 -1.88 4.69
N LYS A 107 7.07 -2.53 5.32
CA LYS A 107 5.82 -1.86 5.69
C LYS A 107 6.10 -0.78 6.73
N PRO A 108 5.48 0.41 6.61
CA PRO A 108 5.61 1.47 7.60
C PRO A 108 5.32 0.99 9.03
N GLU A 109 4.35 0.09 9.17
CA GLU A 109 3.95 -0.53 10.44
C GLU A 109 5.08 -1.28 11.14
N HIS A 110 6.06 -1.75 10.36
CA HIS A 110 7.13 -2.59 10.86
C HIS A 110 8.46 -1.84 11.03
N MET A 111 8.48 -0.54 10.83
CA MET A 111 9.73 0.23 10.96
C MET A 111 10.28 0.26 12.38
N GLY A 112 9.42 0.33 13.39
CA GLY A 112 9.82 0.34 14.79
C GLY A 112 9.37 -0.88 15.59
N TRP A 113 8.95 -1.98 14.92
CA TRP A 113 8.38 -3.14 15.59
C TRP A 113 9.14 -4.41 15.25
N THR A 114 9.23 -5.35 16.20
CA THR A 114 9.65 -6.70 15.87
C THR A 114 8.64 -7.34 14.94
N GLN A 115 9.11 -7.94 13.87
CA GLN A 115 8.25 -8.59 12.86
C GLN A 115 7.46 -9.77 13.41
N VAL A 116 7.94 -10.38 14.48
CA VAL A 116 7.34 -11.55 15.10
C VAL A 116 6.98 -11.19 16.53
N GLU A 117 5.70 -11.25 16.86
CA GLU A 117 5.32 -11.28 18.26
C GLU A 117 6.00 -12.49 18.90
N LEU A 118 6.86 -12.21 19.87
CA LEU A 118 7.47 -13.27 20.62
C LEU A 118 6.37 -14.01 21.37
N SER A 119 6.00 -15.17 20.88
CA SER A 119 5.04 -16.09 21.52
C SER A 119 5.55 -16.64 22.83
N ASN A 120 6.74 -16.24 23.26
CA ASN A 120 7.31 -16.66 24.53
C ASN A 120 6.57 -15.99 25.70
N ARG A 121 5.47 -16.60 26.11
CA ARG A 121 4.64 -16.17 27.25
C ARG A 121 5.43 -16.05 28.58
N LYS A 122 6.60 -16.66 28.69
CA LYS A 122 7.45 -16.54 29.88
C LYS A 122 8.16 -15.19 29.91
N VAL A 123 8.57 -14.66 28.77
CA VAL A 123 9.26 -13.36 28.65
C VAL A 123 8.24 -12.24 28.39
N HIS A 124 7.18 -12.52 27.62
CA HIS A 124 6.12 -11.56 27.26
C HIS A 124 4.74 -12.16 27.53
N PRO A 125 4.29 -12.18 28.80
CA PRO A 125 3.03 -12.83 29.19
C PRO A 125 1.79 -12.35 28.45
N ARG A 126 1.84 -11.15 27.86
CA ARG A 126 0.72 -10.52 27.13
C ARG A 126 0.88 -10.59 25.61
N GLY A 127 1.89 -11.27 25.09
CA GLY A 127 2.11 -11.43 23.65
C GLY A 127 2.22 -10.10 22.90
N ARG A 128 2.84 -9.07 23.47
CA ARG A 128 3.02 -7.78 22.83
C ARG A 128 4.30 -7.76 22.02
N SER A 129 4.21 -7.26 20.78
CA SER A 129 5.39 -6.91 19.99
C SER A 129 6.20 -5.84 20.72
N GLN A 130 7.52 -5.99 20.72
CA GLN A 130 8.40 -4.95 21.26
C GLN A 130 8.68 -3.92 20.19
N VAL A 131 8.60 -2.65 20.56
CA VAL A 131 9.12 -1.57 19.72
C VAL A 131 10.63 -1.60 19.83
N ILE A 132 11.31 -1.67 18.70
CA ILE A 132 12.77 -1.62 18.60
C ILE A 132 13.17 -0.59 17.55
N ASN A 133 14.44 -0.22 17.54
CA ASN A 133 14.97 0.61 16.46
C ASN A 133 14.81 -0.11 15.12
N THR A 134 14.65 0.67 14.05
CA THR A 134 14.62 0.13 12.69
C THR A 134 15.89 -0.67 12.38
N GLU A 135 15.75 -1.67 11.51
CA GLU A 135 16.89 -2.46 11.02
C GLU A 135 17.67 -1.75 9.90
N PHE A 136 17.16 -0.63 9.36
CA PHE A 136 17.87 0.14 8.36
C PHE A 136 19.11 0.81 8.93
N SER A 137 20.22 0.70 8.22
CA SER A 137 21.48 1.30 8.63
C SER A 137 21.56 2.78 8.28
N LEU A 138 22.07 3.58 9.23
CA LEU A 138 22.38 5.00 8.98
C LEU A 138 23.68 5.19 8.19
N THR A 139 24.61 4.24 8.28
CA THR A 139 25.98 4.41 7.79
C THR A 139 26.39 3.41 6.72
N GLU A 140 25.76 2.24 6.70
CA GLU A 140 26.10 1.15 5.78
C GLU A 140 25.14 1.08 4.59
N PHE A 141 25.45 0.22 3.65
CA PHE A 141 24.67 0.00 2.43
C PHE A 141 24.37 1.30 1.66
N GLY A 142 25.32 2.25 1.72
CA GLY A 142 25.20 3.57 1.08
C GLY A 142 24.16 4.47 1.75
N GLY A 143 24.00 4.40 3.08
CA GLY A 143 23.02 5.18 3.82
C GLY A 143 21.58 4.74 3.47
N GLU A 144 21.26 3.48 3.70
CA GLU A 144 19.97 2.93 3.23
C GLU A 144 18.75 3.60 3.87
N LEU A 145 18.84 3.97 5.15
CA LEU A 145 17.76 4.70 5.83
C LEU A 145 17.56 6.09 5.21
N ASP A 146 18.65 6.82 4.99
CA ASP A 146 18.56 8.15 4.39
C ASP A 146 17.93 8.11 3.00
N ARG A 147 18.32 7.14 2.17
CA ARG A 147 17.72 6.96 0.84
C ARG A 147 16.24 6.60 0.90
N TYR A 148 15.85 5.80 1.90
CA TYR A 148 14.46 5.42 2.11
C TYR A 148 13.60 6.65 2.48
N LEU A 149 14.08 7.46 3.42
CA LEU A 149 13.43 8.70 3.83
C LEU A 149 13.41 9.74 2.71
N GLU A 150 14.52 9.92 1.99
CA GLU A 150 14.56 10.81 0.81
C GLU A 150 13.54 10.41 -0.27
N SER A 151 13.30 9.11 -0.46
CA SER A 151 12.29 8.65 -1.38
C SER A 151 10.88 9.08 -0.95
N TYR A 152 10.57 9.00 0.35
CA TYR A 152 9.30 9.55 0.88
C TYR A 152 9.19 11.06 0.68
N GLU A 153 10.24 11.83 0.89
CA GLU A 153 10.21 13.28 0.67
C GLU A 153 9.94 13.64 -0.80
N LYS A 154 10.54 12.89 -1.73
CA LYS A 154 10.28 13.08 -3.18
C LYS A 154 8.82 12.82 -3.54
N ILE A 155 8.24 11.71 -3.06
CA ILE A 155 6.84 11.42 -3.36
C ILE A 155 5.87 12.38 -2.65
N LYS A 156 6.16 12.84 -1.45
CA LYS A 156 5.37 13.89 -0.76
C LYS A 156 5.35 15.19 -1.56
N THR A 157 6.50 15.58 -2.10
CA THR A 157 6.59 16.75 -2.96
C THR A 157 5.71 16.59 -4.20
N THR A 158 5.79 15.44 -4.87
CA THR A 158 4.96 15.14 -6.05
C THR A 158 3.47 15.15 -5.72
N VAL A 159 3.08 14.55 -4.59
CA VAL A 159 1.68 14.54 -4.11
C VAL A 159 1.18 15.97 -3.83
N THR A 160 2.00 16.79 -3.18
CA THR A 160 1.65 18.19 -2.88
C THR A 160 1.45 19.02 -4.15
N GLU A 161 2.27 18.78 -5.16
CA GLU A 161 2.11 19.45 -6.46
C GLU A 161 0.88 18.94 -7.23
N ALA A 162 0.63 17.63 -7.21
CA ALA A 162 -0.55 17.05 -7.85
C ALA A 162 -1.85 17.53 -7.21
N GLU A 163 -1.87 17.75 -5.89
CA GLU A 163 -3.03 18.30 -5.17
C GLU A 163 -3.52 19.63 -5.73
N LYS A 164 -2.62 20.46 -6.27
CA LYS A 164 -2.97 21.75 -6.86
C LYS A 164 -3.76 21.60 -8.17
N LEU A 165 -3.68 20.45 -8.82
CA LEU A 165 -4.35 20.11 -10.07
C LEU A 165 -5.74 19.47 -9.83
N VAL A 166 -6.05 19.09 -8.60
CA VAL A 166 -7.30 18.41 -8.24
C VAL A 166 -8.41 19.42 -8.02
N THR A 167 -9.58 19.16 -8.58
CA THR A 167 -10.76 20.02 -8.43
C THR A 167 -11.28 20.03 -6.97
N PRO A 168 -11.94 21.11 -6.53
CA PRO A 168 -12.39 21.24 -5.14
C PRO A 168 -13.27 20.08 -4.64
N ASP A 169 -14.15 19.56 -5.48
CA ASP A 169 -15.06 18.45 -5.19
C ASP A 169 -14.35 17.10 -4.97
N ARG A 170 -13.10 16.97 -5.41
CA ARG A 170 -12.29 15.77 -5.27
C ARG A 170 -11.22 15.85 -4.17
N LYS A 171 -11.10 16.98 -3.49
CA LYS A 171 -10.05 17.21 -2.48
C LYS A 171 -10.13 16.25 -1.30
N ASP A 172 -11.33 15.92 -0.82
CA ASP A 172 -11.51 15.00 0.31
C ASP A 172 -11.12 13.56 -0.07
N ALA A 173 -11.48 13.14 -1.29
CA ALA A 173 -11.06 11.84 -1.82
C ALA A 173 -9.53 11.81 -2.02
N PHE A 174 -8.95 12.88 -2.58
CA PHE A 174 -7.50 13.00 -2.74
C PHE A 174 -6.77 12.92 -1.40
N TYR A 175 -7.26 13.64 -0.39
CA TYR A 175 -6.69 13.56 0.95
C TYR A 175 -6.70 12.12 1.47
N SER A 176 -7.84 11.45 1.43
CA SER A 176 -8.03 10.12 2.03
C SER A 176 -7.26 9.03 1.30
N HIS A 177 -7.27 9.05 -0.04
CA HIS A 177 -6.73 7.97 -0.85
C HIS A 177 -5.25 8.14 -1.23
N ILE A 178 -4.75 9.37 -1.22
CA ILE A 178 -3.38 9.66 -1.67
C ILE A 178 -2.56 10.33 -0.57
N LYS A 179 -2.95 11.56 -0.18
CA LYS A 179 -2.14 12.40 0.70
C LYS A 179 -1.95 11.75 2.07
N TYR A 180 -3.04 11.32 2.68
CA TYR A 180 -3.01 10.67 4.00
C TYR A 180 -2.15 9.39 4.00
N GLN A 181 -2.25 8.58 2.93
CA GLN A 181 -1.46 7.37 2.76
C GLN A 181 0.04 7.66 2.73
N VAL A 182 0.45 8.54 1.82
CA VAL A 182 1.87 8.88 1.61
C VAL A 182 2.46 9.59 2.82
N PHE A 183 1.76 10.58 3.38
CA PHE A 183 2.25 11.35 4.52
C PHE A 183 2.23 10.54 5.82
N GLY A 184 1.23 9.67 6.00
CA GLY A 184 1.16 8.76 7.13
C GLY A 184 2.30 7.75 7.12
N ALA A 185 2.55 7.11 5.97
CA ALA A 185 3.66 6.18 5.82
C ALA A 185 5.02 6.86 6.04
N SER A 186 5.21 8.07 5.49
CA SER A 186 6.42 8.86 5.71
C SER A 186 6.63 9.24 7.17
N ALA A 187 5.56 9.49 7.91
CA ALA A 187 5.65 9.83 9.34
C ALA A 187 5.99 8.62 10.22
N MET A 188 5.70 7.41 9.74
CA MET A 188 6.04 6.16 10.44
C MET A 188 7.45 5.67 10.12
N ALA A 189 7.97 6.02 8.95
CA ALA A 189 9.34 5.71 8.54
C ALA A 189 10.38 6.59 9.25
#